data_56a15f21f1e4944d9d3996f1f2981a5c
#
_entry.id   56a15f21f1e4944d9d3996f1f2981a5c
#
_cell.length_a   1.000
_cell.length_b   1.000
_cell.length_c   1.000
_cell.angle_alpha   90.00
_cell.angle_beta   90.00
_cell.angle_gamma   90.00
#
_symmetry.space_group_name_H-M   'P 1'
#
loop_
_entity.id
_entity.type
_entity.pdbx_description
1 polymer ?
#
loop_
_entity_poly.entity_id
_entity_poly.type
_entity_poly.pdbx_seq_one_letter_code
_entity_poly.pdbx_strand_id
1 'polypeptide(L)'
;WFDVRIDFSDHIQGEVRITAKDPLDILIDPDAKDYDPKTWNEVYETKWMSLDEIEEAYGQDKADRLRIVADSGTTLGKDSMEFEHEENRYGDTNDDWLGQEYGIDPDNARTLRAIRVIERQQYRLKDCLLYVDPLTGDERPVPYNWTEKKKKEFAEKYGLIMATKKQRKVRWTVTADVVVLFDDWSPYETFTLVPYFPYWRRGRPFGMVRNLLSPQEQLNKISSQEL
;
A
#
# COMPACT_ATOMS: atom_id res chain seq x y z
N TRP A 1 9.93 6.56 -2.70
CA TRP A 1 8.76 6.54 -1.83
C TRP A 1 9.15 6.23 -0.40
N PHE A 2 8.38 6.78 0.53
CA PHE A 2 8.52 6.49 1.95
C PHE A 2 7.15 6.06 2.49
N ASP A 3 7.14 4.98 3.28
CA ASP A 3 5.97 4.57 4.06
C ASP A 3 6.17 5.03 5.50
N VAL A 4 5.23 5.80 6.01
CA VAL A 4 5.29 6.42 7.34
C VAL A 4 4.14 5.86 8.18
N ARG A 5 4.48 5.03 9.17
CA ARG A 5 3.51 4.38 10.06
C ARG A 5 3.94 4.48 11.50
N ILE A 6 2.99 4.32 12.40
CA ILE A 6 3.28 4.14 13.82
C ILE A 6 3.42 2.65 14.08
N ASP A 7 4.57 2.24 14.58
CA ASP A 7 4.88 0.88 14.99
C ASP A 7 4.70 0.74 16.50
N PHE A 8 3.97 -0.29 16.92
CA PHE A 8 3.70 -0.60 18.33
C PHE A 8 4.41 -1.88 18.80
N SER A 9 5.28 -2.47 17.97
CA SER A 9 5.95 -3.74 18.28
C SER A 9 6.85 -3.62 19.51
N ASP A 10 7.62 -2.55 19.61
CA ASP A 10 8.61 -2.37 20.68
C ASP A 10 8.12 -1.48 21.82
N HIS A 11 7.21 -0.55 21.54
CA HIS A 11 6.73 0.44 22.51
C HIS A 11 5.21 0.58 22.52
N ILE A 12 4.59 0.53 23.70
CA ILE A 12 3.13 0.71 23.88
C ILE A 12 2.64 2.06 23.36
N GLN A 13 3.47 3.10 23.44
CA GLN A 13 3.13 4.43 22.94
C GLN A 13 3.23 4.56 21.42
N GLY A 14 3.85 3.56 20.77
CA GLY A 14 4.15 3.57 19.35
C GLY A 14 5.33 4.47 18.98
N GLU A 15 6.07 4.05 17.98
CA GLU A 15 7.18 4.81 17.40
C GLU A 15 6.90 5.09 15.93
N VAL A 16 7.29 6.27 15.44
CA VAL A 16 7.13 6.60 14.01
C VAL A 16 8.23 5.89 13.24
N ARG A 17 7.83 4.93 12.40
CA ARG A 17 8.72 4.19 11.52
C ARG A 17 8.60 4.73 10.10
N ILE A 18 9.76 5.02 9.49
CA ILE A 18 9.87 5.47 8.10
C ILE A 18 10.63 4.41 7.33
N THR A 19 9.99 3.82 6.32
CA THR A 19 10.58 2.78 5.49
C THR A 19 10.65 3.25 4.04
N ALA A 20 11.81 3.09 3.40
CA ALA A 20 11.93 3.34 1.97
C ALA A 20 11.27 2.22 1.18
N LYS A 21 10.50 2.57 0.15
CA LYS A 21 9.77 1.66 -0.74
C LYS A 21 10.26 1.75 -2.17
N ASP A 22 10.27 0.62 -2.85
CA ASP A 22 10.58 0.57 -4.28
C ASP A 22 9.47 1.28 -5.08
N PRO A 23 9.81 2.19 -5.99
CA PRO A 23 8.83 2.84 -6.85
C PRO A 23 8.05 1.88 -7.75
N LEU A 24 8.61 0.71 -8.06
CA LEU A 24 7.95 -0.30 -8.90
C LEU A 24 6.81 -1.02 -8.18
N ASP A 25 6.87 -1.06 -6.85
CA ASP A 25 5.83 -1.70 -6.03
C ASP A 25 4.66 -0.77 -5.74
N ILE A 26 4.72 0.50 -6.15
CA ILE A 26 3.70 1.49 -5.84
C ILE A 26 3.03 1.99 -7.12
N LEU A 27 1.70 1.89 -7.12
CA LEU A 27 0.86 2.43 -8.19
C LEU A 27 0.09 3.64 -7.64
N ILE A 28 0.14 4.72 -8.39
CA ILE A 28 -0.59 5.96 -8.08
C ILE A 28 -1.89 6.03 -8.88
N ASP A 29 -2.81 6.84 -8.39
CA ASP A 29 -4.04 7.17 -9.12
C ASP A 29 -3.70 7.64 -10.54
N PRO A 30 -4.22 6.99 -11.60
CA PRO A 30 -3.96 7.40 -12.98
C PRO A 30 -4.47 8.81 -13.31
N ASP A 31 -5.44 9.31 -12.55
CA ASP A 31 -5.99 10.66 -12.70
C ASP A 31 -5.24 11.73 -11.88
N ALA A 32 -4.21 11.34 -11.13
CA ALA A 32 -3.40 12.25 -10.33
C ALA A 32 -2.66 13.24 -11.23
N LYS A 33 -3.00 14.52 -11.15
CA LYS A 33 -2.35 15.60 -11.90
C LYS A 33 -1.35 16.36 -11.04
N ASP A 34 -1.67 16.51 -9.76
CA ASP A 34 -0.87 17.24 -8.79
C ASP A 34 0.10 16.33 -8.05
N TYR A 35 1.19 16.90 -7.59
CA TYR A 35 2.19 16.19 -6.78
C TYR A 35 1.67 15.84 -5.37
N ASP A 36 0.73 16.63 -4.84
CA ASP A 36 0.21 16.46 -3.48
C ASP A 36 -0.69 15.21 -3.38
N PRO A 37 -0.33 14.18 -2.58
CA PRO A 37 -1.13 12.98 -2.39
C PRO A 37 -2.54 13.23 -1.85
N LYS A 38 -2.77 14.37 -1.22
CA LYS A 38 -4.10 14.74 -0.71
C LYS A 38 -5.12 14.97 -1.82
N THR A 39 -4.66 15.28 -3.03
CA THR A 39 -5.53 15.47 -4.20
C THR A 39 -5.87 14.18 -4.92
N TRP A 40 -5.11 13.10 -4.66
CA TRP A 40 -5.33 11.79 -5.28
C TRP A 40 -6.55 11.10 -4.68
N ASN A 41 -7.13 10.16 -5.40
CA ASN A 41 -8.23 9.35 -4.90
C ASN A 41 -7.73 8.10 -4.19
N GLU A 42 -6.67 7.49 -4.71
CA GLU A 42 -6.17 6.22 -4.22
C GLU A 42 -4.69 6.01 -4.52
N VAL A 43 -4.08 5.11 -3.76
CA VAL A 43 -2.71 4.64 -3.94
C VAL A 43 -2.66 3.16 -3.60
N TYR A 44 -1.83 2.42 -4.30
CA TYR A 44 -1.64 0.98 -4.11
C TYR A 44 -0.18 0.69 -3.81
N GLU A 45 0.04 -0.28 -2.94
CA GLU A 45 1.34 -0.90 -2.69
C GLU A 45 1.20 -2.40 -2.92
N THR A 46 2.13 -2.98 -3.66
CA THR A 46 2.22 -4.43 -3.86
C THR A 46 3.37 -5.00 -3.04
N LYS A 47 3.14 -6.16 -2.44
CA LYS A 47 4.13 -6.87 -1.64
C LYS A 47 4.05 -8.35 -1.96
N TRP A 48 5.18 -9.01 -1.92
CA TRP A 48 5.24 -10.46 -1.95
C TRP A 48 5.39 -10.99 -0.52
N MET A 49 4.48 -11.85 -0.12
CA MET A 49 4.45 -12.45 1.22
C MET A 49 4.27 -13.95 1.12
N SER A 50 4.97 -14.70 1.97
CA SER A 50 4.72 -16.12 2.14
C SER A 50 3.39 -16.36 2.87
N LEU A 51 2.86 -17.59 2.79
CA LEU A 51 1.66 -17.95 3.54
C LEU A 51 1.85 -17.80 5.05
N ASP A 52 3.03 -18.11 5.56
CA ASP A 52 3.34 -18.00 6.98
C ASP A 52 3.37 -16.54 7.46
N GLU A 53 3.93 -15.63 6.66
CA GLU A 53 3.88 -14.19 6.93
C GLU A 53 2.46 -13.63 6.88
N ILE A 54 1.62 -14.16 5.97
CA ILE A 54 0.19 -13.78 5.89
C ILE A 54 -0.56 -14.30 7.12
N GLU A 55 -0.26 -15.52 7.58
CA GLU A 55 -0.85 -16.09 8.80
C GLU A 55 -0.49 -15.25 10.02
N GLU A 56 0.77 -14.86 10.16
CA GLU A 56 1.25 -14.02 11.26
C GLU A 56 0.57 -12.63 11.25
N ALA A 57 0.47 -11.98 10.07
CA ALA A 57 -0.01 -10.62 9.95
C ALA A 57 -1.55 -10.51 9.98
N TYR A 58 -2.26 -11.48 9.39
CA TYR A 58 -3.71 -11.38 9.15
C TYR A 58 -4.53 -12.52 9.77
N GLY A 59 -3.89 -13.53 10.35
CA GLY A 59 -4.50 -14.64 11.05
C GLY A 59 -4.72 -15.89 10.18
N GLN A 60 -4.80 -17.03 10.87
CA GLN A 60 -4.84 -18.37 10.28
C GLN A 60 -6.04 -18.58 9.33
N ASP A 61 -7.23 -18.09 9.69
CA ASP A 61 -8.45 -18.27 8.87
C ASP A 61 -8.28 -17.75 7.44
N LYS A 62 -7.51 -16.66 7.27
CA LYS A 62 -7.29 -16.02 5.96
C LYS A 62 -6.20 -16.73 5.19
N ALA A 63 -5.15 -17.19 5.86
CA ALA A 63 -4.11 -18.01 5.27
C ALA A 63 -4.69 -19.35 4.76
N ASP A 64 -5.57 -20.00 5.51
CA ASP A 64 -6.23 -21.24 5.11
C ASP A 64 -7.14 -21.06 3.89
N ARG A 65 -7.85 -19.94 3.80
CA ARG A 65 -8.64 -19.60 2.60
C ARG A 65 -7.74 -19.44 1.37
N LEU A 66 -6.58 -18.80 1.52
CA LEU A 66 -5.61 -18.67 0.43
C LEU A 66 -5.01 -20.01 0.04
N ARG A 67 -4.73 -20.92 0.98
CA ARG A 67 -4.29 -22.30 0.69
C ARG A 67 -5.30 -23.04 -0.18
N ILE A 68 -6.59 -22.96 0.16
CA ILE A 68 -7.66 -23.60 -0.63
C ILE A 68 -7.71 -23.01 -2.05
N VAL A 69 -7.56 -21.69 -2.19
CA VAL A 69 -7.55 -21.04 -3.50
C VAL A 69 -6.30 -21.46 -4.30
N ALA A 70 -5.14 -21.53 -3.66
CA ALA A 70 -3.90 -21.99 -4.28
C ALA A 70 -4.00 -23.43 -4.79
N ASP A 71 -4.60 -24.32 -4.00
CA ASP A 71 -4.78 -25.74 -4.36
C ASP A 71 -5.81 -25.94 -5.47
N SER A 72 -6.78 -25.03 -5.61
CA SER A 72 -7.81 -25.13 -6.66
C SER A 72 -7.30 -24.81 -8.07
N GLY A 73 -6.04 -24.42 -8.23
CA GLY A 73 -5.42 -24.16 -9.53
C GLY A 73 -5.96 -22.92 -10.27
N THR A 74 -6.76 -22.11 -9.57
CA THR A 74 -7.22 -20.82 -10.07
C THR A 74 -6.10 -19.78 -9.93
N THR A 75 -6.10 -18.75 -10.64
CA THR A 75 -5.31 -17.53 -10.82
C THR A 75 -3.99 -17.34 -10.04
N LEU A 76 -3.80 -17.91 -8.85
CA LEU A 76 -2.57 -17.79 -8.05
C LEU A 76 -1.31 -18.32 -8.80
N GLY A 77 -1.48 -19.30 -9.70
CA GLY A 77 -0.38 -19.81 -10.51
C GLY A 77 0.12 -18.86 -11.60
N LYS A 78 -0.69 -17.83 -11.92
CA LYS A 78 -0.33 -16.84 -12.94
C LYS A 78 0.20 -15.53 -12.34
N ASP A 79 -0.03 -15.31 -11.06
CA ASP A 79 0.45 -14.14 -10.32
C ASP A 79 1.50 -14.58 -9.29
N SER A 80 2.30 -15.59 -9.62
CA SER A 80 3.39 -16.05 -8.78
C SER A 80 4.65 -15.23 -9.04
N MET A 81 5.52 -15.18 -8.04
CA MET A 81 6.81 -14.52 -8.12
C MET A 81 7.67 -15.03 -9.30
N GLU A 82 7.48 -16.28 -9.71
CA GLU A 82 8.11 -16.87 -10.89
C GLU A 82 7.77 -16.10 -12.18
N PHE A 83 6.51 -15.71 -12.36
CA PHE A 83 6.06 -14.99 -13.55
C PHE A 83 6.64 -13.57 -13.65
N GLU A 84 6.78 -12.89 -12.51
CA GLU A 84 7.34 -11.54 -12.47
C GLU A 84 8.88 -11.53 -12.56
N HIS A 85 9.52 -12.62 -12.12
CA HIS A 85 10.97 -12.81 -12.28
C HIS A 85 11.36 -13.09 -13.73
N GLU A 86 10.58 -13.88 -14.46
CA GLU A 86 10.87 -14.22 -15.85
C GLU A 86 10.69 -13.03 -16.81
N GLU A 87 9.64 -12.22 -16.63
CA GLU A 87 9.35 -11.14 -17.59
C GLU A 87 10.03 -9.80 -17.28
N ASN A 88 10.19 -9.43 -16.00
CA ASN A 88 10.52 -8.04 -15.66
C ASN A 88 11.89 -7.78 -15.06
N ARG A 89 12.57 -8.76 -14.46
CA ARG A 89 13.85 -8.50 -13.78
C ARG A 89 15.09 -8.91 -14.55
N TYR A 90 15.04 -9.90 -15.40
CA TYR A 90 16.25 -10.46 -16.03
C TYR A 90 16.14 -10.74 -17.52
N GLY A 91 15.16 -10.20 -18.23
CA GLY A 91 15.09 -10.30 -19.69
C GLY A 91 15.58 -11.63 -20.22
N ASP A 92 14.66 -12.56 -20.47
CA ASP A 92 14.90 -13.78 -21.27
C ASP A 92 16.06 -14.68 -20.79
N THR A 93 16.08 -14.99 -19.51
CA THR A 93 16.90 -16.13 -19.04
C THR A 93 15.97 -17.32 -18.80
N ASN A 94 16.05 -18.29 -19.70
CA ASN A 94 15.57 -19.66 -19.51
C ASN A 94 16.32 -20.31 -18.31
N ASP A 95 16.07 -19.83 -17.10
CA ASP A 95 16.69 -20.35 -15.89
C ASP A 95 15.83 -21.46 -15.25
N ASP A 96 15.57 -22.51 -16.04
CA ASP A 96 15.15 -23.82 -15.56
C ASP A 96 16.20 -24.45 -14.59
N TRP A 97 17.36 -23.78 -14.43
CA TRP A 97 18.47 -24.30 -13.64
C TRP A 97 18.38 -24.04 -12.14
N LEU A 98 17.69 -22.97 -11.71
CA LEU A 98 17.58 -22.65 -10.29
C LEU A 98 16.81 -23.71 -9.49
N GLY A 99 15.80 -24.32 -10.07
CA GLY A 99 15.05 -25.41 -9.44
C GLY A 99 15.82 -26.72 -9.35
N GLN A 100 16.72 -26.96 -10.32
CA GLN A 100 17.54 -28.20 -10.34
C GLN A 100 18.81 -28.10 -9.50
N GLU A 101 19.44 -26.92 -9.40
CA GLU A 101 20.73 -26.77 -8.73
C GLU A 101 20.61 -26.72 -7.20
N TYR A 102 19.49 -26.24 -6.68
CA TYR A 102 19.27 -26.15 -5.23
C TYR A 102 18.49 -27.31 -4.63
N GLY A 103 18.13 -28.34 -5.43
CA GLY A 103 17.46 -29.54 -4.92
C GLY A 103 16.17 -29.22 -4.13
N ILE A 104 15.44 -28.21 -4.54
CA ILE A 104 14.18 -27.83 -3.91
C ILE A 104 13.17 -28.91 -4.28
N ASP A 105 12.77 -29.68 -3.28
CA ASP A 105 11.74 -30.70 -3.39
C ASP A 105 10.44 -30.03 -3.91
N PRO A 106 9.80 -30.54 -4.98
CA PRO A 106 8.56 -29.96 -5.51
C PRO A 106 7.47 -29.79 -4.46
N ASP A 107 7.48 -30.63 -3.41
CA ASP A 107 6.56 -30.51 -2.26
C ASP A 107 6.96 -29.37 -1.31
N ASN A 108 8.23 -29.01 -1.22
CA ASN A 108 8.70 -27.85 -0.46
C ASN A 108 8.63 -26.53 -1.24
N ALA A 109 8.66 -26.56 -2.57
CA ALA A 109 8.46 -25.39 -3.40
C ALA A 109 7.06 -24.75 -3.20
N ARG A 110 6.07 -25.55 -2.78
CA ARG A 110 4.74 -25.03 -2.41
C ARG A 110 4.72 -24.16 -1.17
N THR A 111 5.61 -24.42 -0.22
CA THR A 111 5.73 -23.63 1.03
C THR A 111 6.47 -22.30 0.84
N LEU A 112 7.32 -22.21 -0.18
CA LEU A 112 8.11 -21.02 -0.50
C LEU A 112 7.43 -20.08 -1.50
N ARG A 113 6.27 -20.44 -2.03
CA ARG A 113 5.52 -19.58 -2.95
C ARG A 113 5.08 -18.31 -2.25
N ALA A 114 5.68 -17.20 -2.67
CA ALA A 114 5.21 -15.90 -2.28
C ALA A 114 3.92 -15.55 -3.03
N ILE A 115 2.98 -14.96 -2.33
CA ILE A 115 1.68 -14.51 -2.86
C ILE A 115 1.73 -12.99 -2.93
N ARG A 116 1.27 -12.43 -4.04
CA ARG A 116 1.15 -10.98 -4.18
C ARG A 116 0.02 -10.47 -3.29
N VAL A 117 0.37 -9.62 -2.35
CA VAL A 117 -0.55 -8.89 -1.49
C VAL A 117 -0.64 -7.47 -1.99
N ILE A 118 -1.85 -7.01 -2.26
CA ILE A 118 -2.13 -5.67 -2.75
C ILE A 118 -2.78 -4.87 -1.62
N GLU A 119 -2.11 -3.83 -1.19
CA GLU A 119 -2.62 -2.86 -0.24
C GLU A 119 -3.16 -1.65 -1.00
N ARG A 120 -4.42 -1.32 -0.78
CA ARG A 120 -5.10 -0.16 -1.35
C ARG A 120 -5.45 0.83 -0.26
N GLN A 121 -5.04 2.05 -0.41
CA GLN A 121 -5.48 3.17 0.42
C GLN A 121 -6.31 4.11 -0.46
N GLN A 122 -7.58 4.30 -0.11
CA GLN A 122 -8.52 5.10 -0.90
C GLN A 122 -9.24 6.10 -0.01
N TYR A 123 -9.39 7.33 -0.49
CA TYR A 123 -10.25 8.30 0.16
C TYR A 123 -11.72 7.99 -0.09
N ARG A 124 -12.49 7.84 0.99
CA ARG A 124 -13.94 7.69 0.97
C ARG A 124 -14.62 8.60 1.96
N LEU A 125 -15.88 8.92 1.69
CA LEU A 125 -16.70 9.66 2.64
C LEU A 125 -17.18 8.72 3.74
N LYS A 126 -16.91 9.11 4.99
CA LYS A 126 -17.36 8.43 6.20
C LYS A 126 -18.22 9.38 7.02
N ASP A 127 -19.30 8.88 7.56
CA ASP A 127 -20.09 9.61 8.54
C ASP A 127 -19.32 9.66 9.86
N CYS A 128 -18.86 10.86 10.23
CA CYS A 128 -18.10 11.10 11.46
C CYS A 128 -18.97 11.88 12.43
N LEU A 129 -19.02 11.43 13.67
CA LEU A 129 -19.68 12.13 14.75
C LEU A 129 -18.74 13.22 15.27
N LEU A 130 -19.22 14.45 15.33
CA LEU A 130 -18.47 15.63 15.76
C LEU A 130 -19.19 16.32 16.90
N TYR A 131 -18.41 16.92 17.78
CA TYR A 131 -18.89 17.95 18.69
C TYR A 131 -18.74 19.31 18.02
N VAL A 132 -19.82 20.05 17.98
CA VAL A 132 -19.85 21.41 17.44
C VAL A 132 -20.14 22.38 18.61
N ASP A 133 -19.28 23.34 18.79
CA ASP A 133 -19.52 24.43 19.74
C ASP A 133 -20.45 25.43 19.08
N PRO A 134 -21.68 25.68 19.64
CA PRO A 134 -22.64 26.62 19.04
C PRO A 134 -22.18 28.05 19.09
N LEU A 135 -21.21 28.41 19.95
CA LEU A 135 -20.74 29.79 20.12
C LEU A 135 -19.58 30.12 19.18
N THR A 136 -18.62 29.19 19.04
CA THR A 136 -17.41 29.41 18.21
C THR A 136 -17.50 28.77 16.84
N GLY A 137 -18.39 27.78 16.66
CA GLY A 137 -18.47 26.99 15.45
C GLY A 137 -17.34 25.95 15.33
N ASP A 138 -16.55 25.75 16.39
CA ASP A 138 -15.45 24.78 16.37
C ASP A 138 -15.98 23.36 16.29
N GLU A 139 -15.42 22.60 15.35
CA GLU A 139 -15.74 21.18 15.14
C GLU A 139 -14.63 20.32 15.74
N ARG A 140 -14.96 19.39 16.62
CA ARG A 140 -14.01 18.44 17.21
C ARG A 140 -14.50 16.99 17.02
N PRO A 141 -13.63 16.07 16.62
CA PRO A 141 -14.02 14.68 16.45
C PRO A 141 -14.37 14.04 17.80
N VAL A 142 -15.44 13.26 17.81
CA VAL A 142 -15.82 12.47 18.99
C VAL A 142 -14.91 11.26 19.08
N PRO A 143 -14.24 10.99 20.23
CA PRO A 143 -13.43 9.79 20.40
C PRO A 143 -14.26 8.53 20.21
N TYR A 144 -13.82 7.63 19.35
CA TYR A 144 -14.56 6.40 19.02
C TYR A 144 -14.64 5.43 20.21
N ASN A 145 -13.66 5.48 21.13
CA ASN A 145 -13.57 4.59 22.29
C ASN A 145 -14.58 4.92 23.41
N TRP A 146 -15.31 6.02 23.28
CA TRP A 146 -16.25 6.43 24.29
C TRP A 146 -17.59 5.73 24.14
N THR A 147 -18.17 5.33 25.28
CA THR A 147 -19.53 4.83 25.31
C THR A 147 -20.52 5.93 24.99
N GLU A 148 -21.68 5.59 24.43
CA GLU A 148 -22.72 6.57 24.09
C GLU A 148 -23.14 7.45 25.27
N LYS A 149 -23.12 6.90 26.50
CA LYS A 149 -23.39 7.69 27.73
C LYS A 149 -22.34 8.77 27.96
N LYS A 150 -21.06 8.41 27.89
CA LYS A 150 -19.95 9.38 28.03
C LYS A 150 -19.96 10.45 26.97
N LYS A 151 -20.34 10.11 25.73
CA LYS A 151 -20.43 11.08 24.63
C LYS A 151 -21.50 12.12 24.92
N LYS A 152 -22.68 11.70 25.41
CA LYS A 152 -23.79 12.59 25.79
C LYS A 152 -23.47 13.45 27.01
N GLU A 153 -22.96 12.84 28.08
CA GLU A 153 -22.55 13.56 29.29
C GLU A 153 -21.50 14.64 28.99
N PHE A 154 -20.55 14.34 28.10
CA PHE A 154 -19.54 15.31 27.69
C PHE A 154 -20.17 16.47 26.89
N ALA A 155 -21.06 16.17 25.95
CA ALA A 155 -21.77 17.19 25.19
C ALA A 155 -22.58 18.13 26.10
N GLU A 156 -23.35 17.57 27.06
CA GLU A 156 -24.14 18.33 28.01
C GLU A 156 -23.27 19.19 28.95
N LYS A 157 -22.18 18.61 29.46
CA LYS A 157 -21.27 19.31 30.37
C LYS A 157 -20.62 20.54 29.75
N TYR A 158 -20.30 20.49 28.45
CA TYR A 158 -19.63 21.58 27.74
C TYR A 158 -20.57 22.38 26.81
N GLY A 159 -21.85 22.10 26.81
CA GLY A 159 -22.84 22.79 25.96
C GLY A 159 -22.62 22.55 24.47
N LEU A 160 -22.02 21.40 24.10
CA LEU A 160 -21.69 21.03 22.71
C LEU A 160 -22.86 20.33 22.04
N ILE A 161 -23.03 20.55 20.76
CA ILE A 161 -24.02 19.86 19.93
C ILE A 161 -23.33 18.68 19.23
N MET A 162 -23.92 17.50 19.32
CA MET A 162 -23.46 16.35 18.52
C MET A 162 -24.07 16.40 17.13
N ALA A 163 -23.22 16.45 16.11
CA ALA A 163 -23.64 16.44 14.71
C ALA A 163 -22.90 15.35 13.94
N THR A 164 -23.57 14.75 12.98
CA THR A 164 -22.97 13.81 12.05
C THR A 164 -22.62 14.53 10.76
N LYS A 165 -21.35 14.50 10.37
CA LYS A 165 -20.84 15.15 9.15
C LYS A 165 -20.06 14.14 8.33
N LYS A 166 -20.28 14.14 7.02
CA LYS A 166 -19.48 13.34 6.10
C LYS A 166 -18.09 13.96 5.95
N GLN A 167 -17.08 13.20 6.33
CA GLN A 167 -15.67 13.57 6.18
C GLN A 167 -14.96 12.62 5.25
N ARG A 168 -14.01 13.15 4.48
CA ARG A 168 -13.11 12.37 3.64
C ARG A 168 -12.09 11.68 4.54
N LYS A 169 -12.12 10.36 4.61
CA LYS A 169 -11.22 9.52 5.39
C LYS A 169 -10.61 8.44 4.50
N VAL A 170 -9.47 7.94 4.90
CA VAL A 170 -8.78 6.87 4.18
C VAL A 170 -9.39 5.53 4.56
N ARG A 171 -9.85 4.77 3.57
CA ARG A 171 -10.19 3.36 3.72
C ARG A 171 -8.99 2.53 3.28
N TRP A 172 -8.64 1.59 4.11
CA TRP A 172 -7.49 0.71 3.92
C TRP A 172 -7.98 -0.70 3.66
N THR A 173 -7.69 -1.21 2.48
CA THR A 173 -8.10 -2.55 2.06
C THR A 173 -6.86 -3.31 1.63
N VAL A 174 -6.68 -4.51 2.14
CA VAL A 174 -5.58 -5.42 1.77
C VAL A 174 -6.19 -6.67 1.18
N THR A 175 -5.75 -7.05 0.01
CA THR A 175 -6.22 -8.23 -0.71
C THR A 175 -5.05 -9.09 -1.17
N ALA A 176 -5.28 -10.39 -1.18
CA ALA A 176 -4.39 -11.34 -1.82
C ALA A 176 -5.26 -12.20 -2.74
N ASP A 177 -5.03 -12.09 -4.05
CA ASP A 177 -5.89 -12.67 -5.08
C ASP A 177 -7.38 -12.33 -4.84
N VAL A 178 -8.21 -13.32 -4.63
CA VAL A 178 -9.67 -13.16 -4.38
C VAL A 178 -10.02 -13.01 -2.91
N VAL A 179 -9.06 -13.10 -2.01
CA VAL A 179 -9.27 -13.06 -0.56
C VAL A 179 -9.00 -11.66 -0.02
N VAL A 180 -9.97 -11.10 0.70
CA VAL A 180 -9.78 -9.85 1.44
C VAL A 180 -9.12 -10.17 2.78
N LEU A 181 -7.89 -9.71 2.97
CA LEU A 181 -7.12 -9.90 4.20
C LEU A 181 -7.49 -8.88 5.28
N PHE A 182 -7.66 -7.63 4.87
CA PHE A 182 -8.02 -6.54 5.76
C PHE A 182 -8.88 -5.52 5.03
N ASP A 183 -9.91 -4.99 5.69
CA ASP A 183 -10.72 -3.91 5.12
C ASP A 183 -11.34 -3.09 6.26
N ASP A 184 -10.71 -1.97 6.60
CA ASP A 184 -11.20 -1.05 7.63
C ASP A 184 -10.74 0.39 7.34
N TRP A 185 -11.19 1.32 8.19
CA TRP A 185 -10.79 2.72 8.12
C TRP A 185 -9.39 2.90 8.70
N SER A 186 -8.55 3.60 7.97
CA SER A 186 -7.21 3.96 8.43
C SER A 186 -7.28 4.86 9.68
N PRO A 187 -6.40 4.66 10.65
CA PRO A 187 -6.23 5.58 11.77
C PRO A 187 -5.63 6.93 11.33
N TYR A 188 -5.04 6.98 10.14
CA TYR A 188 -4.39 8.16 9.59
C TYR A 188 -5.38 9.01 8.77
N GLU A 189 -5.15 10.31 8.74
CA GLU A 189 -5.97 11.25 7.96
C GLU A 189 -5.56 11.31 6.49
N THR A 190 -4.33 10.92 6.20
CA THR A 190 -3.73 10.91 4.87
C THR A 190 -3.20 9.52 4.54
N PHE A 191 -2.79 9.31 3.30
CA PHE A 191 -2.08 8.11 2.91
C PHE A 191 -0.78 7.98 3.70
N THR A 192 -0.39 6.74 4.02
CA THR A 192 0.89 6.44 4.69
C THR A 192 2.06 6.55 3.72
N LEU A 193 1.80 6.42 2.42
CA LEU A 193 2.77 6.47 1.35
C LEU A 193 3.06 7.92 0.94
N VAL A 194 4.28 8.36 1.19
CA VAL A 194 4.76 9.71 0.88
C VAL A 194 5.63 9.66 -0.37
N PRO A 195 5.23 10.34 -1.46
CA PRO A 195 6.00 10.35 -2.69
C PRO A 195 7.23 11.26 -2.58
N TYR A 196 8.31 10.84 -3.21
CA TYR A 196 9.41 11.71 -3.56
C TYR A 196 9.76 11.50 -5.03
N PHE A 197 9.47 12.50 -5.85
CA PHE A 197 9.81 12.50 -7.27
C PHE A 197 10.75 13.66 -7.56
N PRO A 198 11.94 13.42 -8.11
CA PRO A 198 12.83 14.49 -8.53
C PRO A 198 12.18 15.43 -9.53
N TYR A 199 11.38 14.85 -10.44
CA TYR A 199 10.62 15.60 -11.43
C TYR A 199 9.20 15.05 -11.56
N TRP A 200 8.26 15.98 -11.67
CA TRP A 200 6.84 15.67 -11.87
C TRP A 200 6.30 16.57 -12.97
N ARG A 201 5.66 15.98 -13.96
CA ARG A 201 5.04 16.73 -15.04
C ARG A 201 3.75 16.09 -15.49
N ARG A 202 2.64 16.81 -15.35
CA ARG A 202 1.31 16.40 -15.82
C ARG A 202 0.92 14.98 -15.37
N GLY A 203 1.05 14.68 -14.09
CA GLY A 203 0.71 13.38 -13.52
C GLY A 203 1.73 12.26 -13.78
N ARG A 204 2.89 12.58 -14.36
CA ARG A 204 3.93 11.58 -14.64
C ARG A 204 5.21 11.90 -13.89
N PRO A 205 5.62 11.02 -12.98
CA PRO A 205 6.93 11.12 -12.35
C PRO A 205 8.02 10.67 -13.33
N PHE A 206 9.19 11.28 -13.23
CA PHE A 206 10.38 10.83 -13.96
C PHE A 206 11.66 11.10 -13.16
N GLY A 207 12.67 10.26 -13.38
CA GLY A 207 13.96 10.35 -12.73
C GLY A 207 14.94 11.25 -13.50
N MET A 208 16.07 11.54 -12.87
CA MET A 208 17.15 12.35 -13.45
C MET A 208 17.75 11.72 -14.71
N VAL A 209 17.81 10.39 -14.76
CA VAL A 209 18.40 9.64 -15.88
C VAL A 209 17.70 9.96 -17.20
N ARG A 210 16.41 10.23 -17.19
CA ARG A 210 15.65 10.60 -18.41
C ARG A 210 16.25 11.82 -19.13
N ASN A 211 16.77 12.78 -18.38
CA ASN A 211 17.37 13.99 -18.96
C ASN A 211 18.77 13.74 -19.51
N LEU A 212 19.41 12.63 -19.12
CA LEU A 212 20.74 12.24 -19.56
C LEU A 212 20.74 11.32 -20.80
N LEU A 213 19.58 10.76 -21.17
CA LEU A 213 19.47 9.83 -22.31
C LEU A 213 19.90 10.49 -23.62
N SER A 214 19.39 11.69 -23.92
CA SER A 214 19.73 12.39 -25.17
C SER A 214 21.21 12.79 -25.28
N PRO A 215 21.83 13.37 -24.24
CA PRO A 215 23.27 13.59 -24.24
C PRO A 215 24.10 12.30 -24.43
N GLN A 216 23.69 11.22 -23.80
CA GLN A 216 24.37 9.92 -23.92
C GLN A 216 24.25 9.35 -25.32
N GLU A 217 23.10 9.44 -25.96
CA GLU A 217 22.90 9.04 -27.35
C GLU A 217 23.80 9.86 -28.31
N GLN A 218 23.92 11.17 -28.08
CA GLN A 218 24.77 12.02 -28.88
C GLN A 218 26.26 11.66 -28.72
N LEU A 219 26.71 11.41 -27.49
CA LEU A 219 28.08 10.95 -27.22
C LEU A 219 28.37 9.63 -27.94
N ASN A 220 27.46 8.68 -27.87
CA ASN A 220 27.59 7.38 -28.52
C ASN A 220 27.68 7.53 -30.06
N LYS A 221 26.90 8.45 -30.66
CA LYS A 221 26.96 8.73 -32.11
C LYS A 221 28.26 9.32 -32.51
N ILE A 222 28.77 10.32 -31.77
CA ILE A 222 30.06 10.97 -32.05
C ILE A 222 31.17 9.94 -31.94
N SER A 223 31.20 9.17 -30.86
CA SER A 223 32.21 8.13 -30.65
C SER A 223 32.22 7.06 -31.75
N SER A 224 31.04 6.73 -32.30
CA SER A 224 30.91 5.75 -33.40
C SER A 224 31.38 6.36 -34.77
N GLN A 225 31.44 7.67 -34.91
CA GLN A 225 31.87 8.33 -36.15
C GLN A 225 33.39 8.55 -36.18
N GLU A 226 34.06 8.54 -35.02
CA GLU A 226 35.49 8.66 -34.89
C GLU A 226 36.25 7.34 -35.03
N LEU A 227 35.58 6.21 -35.06
CA LEU A 227 36.08 4.87 -35.32
C LEU A 227 35.94 4.50 -36.81
#